data_2bae8b67c70e2e0c17251ba2c5d97bce
#
_entry.id   2bae8b67c70e2e0c17251ba2c5d97bce
#
_cell.length_a   1.000
_cell.length_b   1.000
_cell.length_c   1.000
_cell.angle_alpha   90.00
_cell.angle_beta   90.00
_cell.angle_gamma   90.00
#
_symmetry.space_group_name_H-M   'P 1'
#
loop_
_entity.id
_entity.type
_entity.pdbx_description
1 polymer ?
#
loop_
_entity_poly.entity_id
_entity_poly.type
_entity_poly.pdbx_seq_one_letter_code
_entity_poly.pdbx_strand_id
1 'polypeptide(L)'
;FSIKMYIPNLYKNENQAEIEQFISENGFAILVNQTNGKHWATHIPLILGTNSDGKQILIGHISKLNPQAESFKQNDEVLAIFSGSHSYISSSWYDHENVPTWNYLAVHVYGKIRLHSFEESIESLKKLVNKYEAKSEKPIRIEDLSEKTMREARGIVSFEIEITNIEAQKKLSQNRDDKNYKNIISELEKTNDNQAIAIANEMKKNR
;
A
#
# COMPACT_ATOMS: atom_id res chain seq x y z
N PHE A 1 24.92 -0.89 3.13
CA PHE A 1 23.97 -1.96 2.76
C PHE A 1 22.64 -1.29 2.38
N SER A 2 22.21 -1.43 1.11
CA SER A 2 20.85 -1.03 0.73
C SER A 2 19.89 -2.00 1.39
N ILE A 3 19.06 -1.51 2.31
CA ILE A 3 17.97 -2.29 2.91
C ILE A 3 16.95 -2.49 1.79
N LYS A 4 16.74 -3.73 1.39
CA LYS A 4 15.80 -4.10 0.33
C LYS A 4 14.92 -5.23 0.80
N MET A 5 13.67 -5.23 0.33
CA MET A 5 12.77 -6.37 0.46
C MET A 5 13.42 -7.60 -0.19
N TYR A 6 13.41 -8.76 0.46
CA TYR A 6 13.84 -10.00 -0.19
C TYR A 6 12.81 -10.43 -1.22
N ILE A 7 13.14 -10.30 -2.49
CA ILE A 7 12.29 -10.68 -3.62
C ILE A 7 13.07 -11.59 -4.57
N PRO A 8 12.75 -12.89 -4.62
CA PRO A 8 13.26 -13.74 -5.69
C PRO A 8 12.84 -13.19 -7.06
N ASN A 9 13.74 -13.23 -8.06
CA ASN A 9 13.50 -12.66 -9.39
C ASN A 9 12.19 -13.14 -10.02
N LEU A 10 11.81 -14.39 -9.78
CA LEU A 10 10.56 -14.97 -10.29
C LEU A 10 9.29 -14.27 -9.80
N TYR A 11 9.35 -13.62 -8.65
CA TYR A 11 8.21 -12.96 -8.00
C TYR A 11 8.27 -11.45 -8.08
N LYS A 12 9.32 -10.90 -8.67
CA LYS A 12 9.51 -9.46 -8.81
C LYS A 12 8.51 -8.89 -9.82
N ASN A 13 7.82 -7.83 -9.43
CA ASN A 13 7.01 -7.03 -10.35
C ASN A 13 7.75 -5.72 -10.68
N GLU A 14 8.03 -5.50 -11.95
CA GLU A 14 8.69 -4.28 -12.45
C GLU A 14 7.77 -3.47 -13.38
N ASN A 15 6.50 -3.88 -13.52
CA ASN A 15 5.53 -3.15 -14.31
C ASN A 15 5.03 -1.94 -13.53
N GLN A 16 5.52 -0.76 -13.87
CA GLN A 16 5.20 0.49 -13.19
C GLN A 16 3.69 0.76 -13.13
N ALA A 17 2.95 0.53 -14.23
CA ALA A 17 1.51 0.78 -14.28
C ALA A 17 0.74 -0.16 -13.31
N GLU A 18 1.13 -1.43 -13.24
CA GLU A 18 0.54 -2.38 -12.29
C GLU A 18 0.83 -2.00 -10.84
N ILE A 19 2.06 -1.52 -10.56
CA ILE A 19 2.47 -1.08 -9.22
C ILE A 19 1.65 0.14 -8.78
N GLU A 20 1.50 1.13 -9.66
CA GLU A 20 0.71 2.33 -9.39
C GLU A 20 -0.77 2.01 -9.17
N GLN A 21 -1.34 1.14 -9.99
CA GLN A 21 -2.70 0.64 -9.81
C GLN A 21 -2.85 -0.07 -8.46
N PHE A 22 -1.91 -0.97 -8.12
CA PHE A 22 -1.92 -1.69 -6.86
C PHE A 22 -1.90 -0.74 -5.65
N ILE A 23 -1.01 0.26 -5.64
CA ILE A 23 -0.95 1.30 -4.59
C ILE A 23 -2.29 2.06 -4.51
N SER A 24 -2.87 2.39 -5.66
CA SER A 24 -4.15 3.11 -5.71
C SER A 24 -5.30 2.31 -5.14
N GLU A 25 -5.36 1.00 -5.42
CA GLU A 25 -6.42 0.09 -4.95
C GLU A 25 -6.24 -0.32 -3.49
N ASN A 26 -5.00 -0.40 -3.01
CA ASN A 26 -4.65 -0.82 -1.65
C ASN A 26 -4.12 0.35 -0.81
N GLY A 27 -4.71 1.54 -0.94
CA GLY A 27 -4.19 2.77 -0.36
C GLY A 27 -4.16 2.86 1.17
N PHE A 28 -4.78 1.93 1.92
CA PHE A 28 -4.66 1.87 3.38
C PHE A 28 -3.39 1.11 3.77
N ALA A 29 -2.32 1.86 3.98
CA ALA A 29 -0.97 1.37 4.13
C ALA A 29 -0.48 1.38 5.59
N ILE A 30 0.66 0.74 5.83
CA ILE A 30 1.40 0.80 7.09
C ILE A 30 2.61 1.71 6.86
N LEU A 31 2.67 2.85 7.55
CA LEU A 31 3.83 3.74 7.54
C LEU A 31 4.76 3.36 8.69
N VAL A 32 5.99 3.00 8.35
CA VAL A 32 7.02 2.56 9.30
C VAL A 32 8.22 3.49 9.25
N ASN A 33 8.72 3.89 10.42
CA ASN A 33 10.01 4.55 10.57
C ASN A 33 10.62 4.26 11.94
N GLN A 34 11.69 4.95 12.28
CA GLN A 34 12.29 4.91 13.63
C GLN A 34 12.01 6.22 14.37
N THR A 35 11.57 6.10 15.61
CA THR A 35 11.39 7.22 16.53
C THR A 35 12.16 6.90 17.81
N ASN A 36 13.15 7.72 18.17
CA ASN A 36 14.01 7.51 19.34
C ASN A 36 14.65 6.10 19.38
N GLY A 37 15.12 5.61 18.24
CA GLY A 37 15.76 4.30 18.10
C GLY A 37 14.80 3.10 18.12
N LYS A 38 13.50 3.32 18.22
CA LYS A 38 12.46 2.28 18.19
C LYS A 38 11.67 2.35 16.89
N HIS A 39 11.31 1.19 16.35
CA HIS A 39 10.41 1.13 15.20
C HIS A 39 8.99 1.53 15.62
N TRP A 40 8.38 2.37 14.82
CA TRP A 40 6.99 2.79 14.96
C TRP A 40 6.23 2.49 13.69
N ALA A 41 4.98 2.06 13.82
CA ALA A 41 4.11 1.77 12.67
C ALA A 41 2.73 2.37 12.89
N THR A 42 2.20 3.04 11.87
CA THR A 42 0.85 3.60 11.87
C THR A 42 0.11 3.16 10.60
N HIS A 43 -1.12 2.67 10.76
CA HIS A 43 -2.01 2.39 9.63
C HIS A 43 -2.69 3.68 9.19
N ILE A 44 -2.46 4.08 7.95
CA ILE A 44 -2.99 5.33 7.39
C ILE A 44 -3.32 5.19 5.90
N PRO A 45 -4.29 5.95 5.39
CA PRO A 45 -4.47 6.08 3.95
C PRO A 45 -3.34 6.91 3.36
N LEU A 46 -2.73 6.37 2.30
CA LEU A 46 -1.75 7.06 1.46
C LEU A 46 -2.25 7.10 0.02
N ILE A 47 -2.06 8.22 -0.65
CA ILE A 47 -2.39 8.37 -2.07
C ILE A 47 -1.15 8.70 -2.89
N LEU A 48 -1.01 8.03 -4.02
CA LEU A 48 0.03 8.31 -5.00
C LEU A 48 -0.28 9.62 -5.72
N GLY A 49 0.72 10.45 -5.91
CA GLY A 49 0.62 11.73 -6.59
C GLY A 49 1.95 12.16 -7.21
N THR A 50 1.96 13.39 -7.71
CA THR A 50 3.15 14.04 -8.26
C THR A 50 3.29 15.42 -7.62
N ASN A 51 4.50 15.78 -7.21
CA ASN A 51 4.78 17.11 -6.67
C ASN A 51 5.04 18.13 -7.80
N SER A 52 5.31 19.39 -7.42
CA SER A 52 5.61 20.48 -8.36
C SER A 52 6.82 20.24 -9.25
N ASP A 53 7.78 19.42 -8.78
CA ASP A 53 9.00 19.10 -9.49
C ASP A 53 8.84 17.89 -10.43
N GLY A 54 7.62 17.35 -10.56
CA GLY A 54 7.32 16.19 -11.38
C GLY A 54 7.73 14.85 -10.75
N LYS A 55 8.13 14.81 -9.48
CA LYS A 55 8.52 13.59 -8.79
C LYS A 55 7.29 12.87 -8.24
N GLN A 56 7.33 11.54 -8.28
CA GLN A 56 6.30 10.72 -7.63
C GLN A 56 6.41 10.84 -6.11
N ILE A 57 5.25 11.01 -5.47
CA ILE A 57 5.11 11.14 -4.02
C ILE A 57 3.96 10.30 -3.51
N LEU A 58 4.01 9.95 -2.23
CA LEU A 58 2.83 9.52 -1.47
C LEU A 58 2.38 10.68 -0.58
N ILE A 59 1.08 10.92 -0.52
CA ILE A 59 0.46 11.98 0.26
C ILE A 59 -0.36 11.35 1.39
N GLY A 60 -0.22 11.86 2.61
CA GLY A 60 -0.97 11.39 3.77
C GLY A 60 -0.93 12.36 4.95
N HIS A 61 -1.55 11.94 6.04
CA HIS A 61 -1.50 12.66 7.30
C HIS A 61 -1.66 11.71 8.49
N ILE A 62 -1.18 12.16 9.64
CA ILE A 62 -1.42 11.50 10.95
C ILE A 62 -1.92 12.52 11.97
N SER A 63 -2.45 12.03 13.08
CA SER A 63 -2.79 12.91 14.21
C SER A 63 -1.53 13.59 14.75
N LYS A 64 -1.63 14.87 15.14
CA LYS A 64 -0.57 15.57 15.87
C LYS A 64 -0.21 14.91 17.20
N LEU A 65 -1.14 14.15 17.79
CA LEU A 65 -0.90 13.41 19.02
C LEU A 65 -0.17 12.09 18.81
N ASN A 66 0.03 11.68 17.55
CA ASN A 66 0.81 10.49 17.26
C ASN A 66 2.31 10.81 17.43
N PRO A 67 3.03 10.14 18.37
CA PRO A 67 4.45 10.40 18.59
C PRO A 67 5.33 10.21 17.35
N GLN A 68 4.91 9.42 16.37
CA GLN A 68 5.60 9.24 15.10
C GLN A 68 5.82 10.57 14.36
N ALA A 69 4.90 11.55 14.55
CA ALA A 69 5.01 12.86 13.91
C ALA A 69 6.29 13.65 14.31
N GLU A 70 6.88 13.36 15.46
CA GLU A 70 8.08 14.06 15.92
C GLU A 70 9.30 13.71 15.06
N SER A 71 9.42 12.46 14.59
CA SER A 71 10.52 12.02 13.73
C SER A 71 10.46 12.65 12.34
N PHE A 72 9.25 12.96 11.83
CA PHE A 72 9.07 13.57 10.51
C PHE A 72 9.76 14.94 10.37
N LYS A 73 9.95 15.67 11.48
CA LYS A 73 10.64 16.96 11.49
C LYS A 73 12.13 16.87 11.14
N GLN A 74 12.67 15.65 11.21
CA GLN A 74 14.08 15.37 10.97
C GLN A 74 14.38 14.92 9.54
N ASN A 75 13.38 14.97 8.63
CA ASN A 75 13.50 14.50 7.24
C ASN A 75 13.94 13.02 7.17
N ASP A 76 13.37 12.20 8.04
CA ASP A 76 13.69 10.78 8.15
C ASP A 76 13.26 9.99 6.91
N GLU A 77 13.99 8.92 6.65
CA GLU A 77 13.55 7.90 5.72
C GLU A 77 12.41 7.10 6.33
N VAL A 78 11.39 6.83 5.52
CA VAL A 78 10.22 6.05 5.91
C VAL A 78 9.98 4.92 4.93
N LEU A 79 9.28 3.89 5.42
CA LEU A 79 8.80 2.78 4.62
C LEU A 79 7.27 2.75 4.68
N ALA A 80 6.62 2.84 3.52
CA ALA A 80 5.20 2.58 3.39
C ALA A 80 4.98 1.19 2.80
N ILE A 81 4.22 0.34 3.51
CA ILE A 81 3.91 -1.03 3.11
C ILE A 81 2.45 -1.08 2.67
N PHE A 82 2.25 -1.45 1.41
CA PHE A 82 0.93 -1.72 0.83
C PHE A 82 0.76 -3.22 0.72
N SER A 83 -0.28 -3.75 1.34
CA SER A 83 -0.60 -5.17 1.34
C SER A 83 -1.87 -5.42 0.54
N GLY A 84 -1.78 -6.32 -0.42
CA GLY A 84 -2.91 -6.82 -1.20
C GLY A 84 -3.44 -8.15 -0.67
N SER A 85 -4.16 -8.83 -1.53
CA SER A 85 -4.70 -10.15 -1.23
C SER A 85 -3.60 -11.16 -0.93
N HIS A 86 -3.91 -12.12 -0.06
CA HIS A 86 -3.01 -13.20 0.31
C HIS A 86 -3.83 -14.45 0.65
N SER A 87 -3.24 -15.62 0.42
CA SER A 87 -3.88 -16.88 0.76
C SER A 87 -2.85 -17.98 1.04
N TYR A 88 -3.20 -18.86 1.96
CA TYR A 88 -2.47 -20.10 2.20
C TYR A 88 -2.69 -21.07 1.03
N ILE A 89 -1.62 -21.71 0.60
CA ILE A 89 -1.62 -22.74 -0.45
C ILE A 89 -1.27 -24.09 0.21
N SER A 90 -2.26 -24.98 0.27
CA SER A 90 -2.11 -26.27 0.92
C SER A 90 -1.20 -27.19 0.14
N SER A 91 -0.40 -27.96 0.87
CA SER A 91 0.39 -29.07 0.28
C SER A 91 -0.47 -30.18 -0.33
N SER A 92 -1.72 -30.33 0.14
CA SER A 92 -2.67 -31.32 -0.39
C SER A 92 -3.22 -31.00 -1.78
N TRP A 93 -2.97 -29.80 -2.28
CA TRP A 93 -3.41 -29.36 -3.62
C TRP A 93 -2.43 -29.72 -4.75
N TYR A 94 -1.31 -30.36 -4.40
CA TYR A 94 -0.33 -30.84 -5.37
C TYR A 94 -0.57 -32.34 -5.67
N ASP A 95 -0.21 -32.80 -6.87
CA ASP A 95 -0.25 -34.19 -7.27
C ASP A 95 0.99 -34.96 -6.82
N HIS A 96 1.86 -34.37 -6.05
CA HIS A 96 3.09 -34.93 -5.50
C HIS A 96 3.36 -34.35 -4.10
N GLU A 97 4.27 -34.96 -3.35
CA GLU A 97 4.70 -34.42 -2.07
C GLU A 97 5.32 -33.03 -2.23
N ASN A 98 4.78 -32.06 -1.49
CA ASN A 98 5.27 -30.69 -1.52
C ASN A 98 5.02 -29.99 -0.17
N VAL A 99 5.68 -28.85 0.03
CA VAL A 99 5.48 -28.01 1.21
C VAL A 99 4.37 -26.96 0.99
N PRO A 100 3.62 -26.61 2.03
CA PRO A 100 2.66 -25.51 1.94
C PRO A 100 3.39 -24.17 1.79
N THR A 101 2.65 -23.16 1.32
CA THR A 101 3.19 -21.80 1.16
C THR A 101 2.07 -20.76 1.26
N TRP A 102 2.44 -19.48 1.15
CA TRP A 102 1.51 -18.37 0.96
C TRP A 102 1.73 -17.74 -0.41
N ASN A 103 0.63 -17.45 -1.09
CA ASN A 103 0.60 -16.52 -2.21
C ASN A 103 0.14 -15.15 -1.70
N TYR A 104 0.75 -14.09 -2.19
CA TYR A 104 0.46 -12.72 -1.75
C TYR A 104 1.01 -11.68 -2.73
N LEU A 105 0.45 -10.47 -2.63
CA LEU A 105 0.94 -9.27 -3.30
C LEU A 105 1.32 -8.23 -2.27
N ALA A 106 2.47 -7.61 -2.44
CA ALA A 106 2.93 -6.53 -1.57
C ALA A 106 3.79 -5.52 -2.33
N VAL A 107 3.67 -4.25 -1.97
CA VAL A 107 4.52 -3.17 -2.47
C VAL A 107 5.10 -2.42 -1.28
N HIS A 108 6.43 -2.29 -1.28
CA HIS A 108 7.19 -1.48 -0.33
C HIS A 108 7.65 -0.21 -1.04
N VAL A 109 7.31 0.93 -0.48
CA VAL A 109 7.72 2.24 -0.96
C VAL A 109 8.62 2.88 0.08
N TYR A 110 9.85 3.15 -0.30
CA TYR A 110 10.82 3.87 0.51
C TYR A 110 10.88 5.33 0.08
N GLY A 111 11.01 6.24 1.01
CA GLY A 111 11.09 7.66 0.65
C GLY A 111 11.41 8.57 1.82
N LYS A 112 11.54 9.84 1.52
CA LYS A 112 11.82 10.89 2.50
C LYS A 112 10.58 11.72 2.75
N ILE A 113 10.25 11.91 4.02
CA ILE A 113 9.07 12.65 4.43
C ILE A 113 9.35 14.15 4.39
N ARG A 114 8.40 14.94 3.87
CA ARG A 114 8.35 16.40 3.91
C ARG A 114 7.01 16.84 4.51
N LEU A 115 7.06 17.68 5.52
CA LEU A 115 5.86 18.23 6.12
C LEU A 115 5.24 19.31 5.23
N HIS A 116 3.92 19.32 5.20
CA HIS A 116 3.12 20.31 4.48
C HIS A 116 2.91 21.60 5.32
N SER A 117 2.79 22.74 4.64
CA SER A 117 2.18 23.93 5.20
C SER A 117 0.68 23.70 5.50
N PHE A 118 0.02 24.67 6.14
CA PHE A 118 -1.43 24.55 6.38
C PHE A 118 -2.21 24.52 5.05
N GLU A 119 -1.84 25.36 4.10
CA GLU A 119 -2.47 25.44 2.77
C GLU A 119 -2.27 24.13 1.99
N GLU A 120 -1.05 23.60 1.97
CA GLU A 120 -0.75 22.30 1.38
C GLU A 120 -1.53 21.16 2.07
N SER A 121 -1.74 21.28 3.39
CA SER A 121 -2.53 20.28 4.15
C SER A 121 -3.99 20.26 3.69
N ILE A 122 -4.59 21.42 3.44
CA ILE A 122 -5.96 21.51 2.92
C ILE A 122 -6.06 20.90 1.53
N GLU A 123 -5.11 21.20 0.62
CA GLU A 123 -5.08 20.60 -0.73
C GLU A 123 -4.86 19.08 -0.67
N SER A 124 -4.03 18.61 0.27
CA SER A 124 -3.81 17.19 0.52
C SER A 124 -5.11 16.48 0.99
N LEU A 125 -5.83 17.11 1.93
CA LEU A 125 -7.13 16.59 2.41
C LEU A 125 -8.17 16.54 1.28
N LYS A 126 -8.24 17.56 0.41
CA LYS A 126 -9.14 17.56 -0.76
C LYS A 126 -8.89 16.37 -1.66
N LYS A 127 -7.62 16.11 -2.01
CA LYS A 127 -7.25 14.95 -2.83
C LYS A 127 -7.68 13.64 -2.21
N LEU A 128 -7.47 13.48 -0.90
CA LEU A 128 -7.81 12.28 -0.17
C LEU A 128 -9.33 12.07 -0.08
N VAL A 129 -10.07 13.12 0.32
CA VAL A 129 -11.54 13.08 0.40
C VAL A 129 -12.13 12.79 -0.97
N ASN A 130 -11.72 13.52 -2.02
CA ASN A 130 -12.22 13.30 -3.38
C ASN A 130 -11.99 11.86 -3.87
N LYS A 131 -10.85 11.25 -3.55
CA LYS A 131 -10.57 9.84 -3.90
C LYS A 131 -11.56 8.89 -3.25
N TYR A 132 -11.79 9.03 -1.95
CA TYR A 132 -12.61 8.06 -1.21
C TYR A 132 -14.11 8.33 -1.32
N GLU A 133 -14.50 9.60 -1.50
CA GLU A 133 -15.88 10.00 -1.73
C GLU A 133 -16.36 9.77 -3.18
N ALA A 134 -15.46 9.51 -4.13
CA ALA A 134 -15.80 9.34 -5.54
C ALA A 134 -16.87 8.25 -5.81
N LYS A 135 -17.02 7.29 -4.90
CA LYS A 135 -18.00 6.19 -4.99
C LYS A 135 -19.17 6.33 -4.01
N SER A 136 -19.20 7.42 -3.23
CA SER A 136 -20.29 7.71 -2.29
C SER A 136 -21.55 8.13 -3.04
N GLU A 137 -22.73 7.69 -2.59
CA GLU A 137 -24.01 8.16 -3.13
C GLU A 137 -24.24 9.66 -2.87
N LYS A 138 -23.67 10.18 -1.79
CA LYS A 138 -23.72 11.60 -1.38
C LYS A 138 -22.30 12.06 -1.05
N PRO A 139 -21.46 12.33 -2.05
CA PRO A 139 -20.07 12.71 -1.81
C PRO A 139 -19.98 14.03 -1.06
N ILE A 140 -19.13 14.08 -0.05
CA ILE A 140 -18.78 15.30 0.70
C ILE A 140 -17.52 15.89 0.06
N ARG A 141 -17.49 17.22 -0.08
CA ARG A 141 -16.32 17.98 -0.50
C ARG A 141 -15.78 18.80 0.66
N ILE A 142 -14.47 18.96 0.71
CA ILE A 142 -13.83 19.80 1.75
C ILE A 142 -14.37 21.23 1.71
N GLU A 143 -14.66 21.76 0.53
CA GLU A 143 -15.18 23.10 0.30
C GLU A 143 -16.59 23.33 0.89
N ASP A 144 -17.35 22.25 1.07
CA ASP A 144 -18.72 22.31 1.58
C ASP A 144 -18.78 22.22 3.13
N LEU A 145 -17.63 21.98 3.77
CA LEU A 145 -17.54 21.83 5.22
C LEU A 145 -17.55 23.20 5.92
N SER A 146 -18.25 23.26 7.05
CA SER A 146 -18.27 24.46 7.88
C SER A 146 -16.89 24.79 8.46
N GLU A 147 -16.64 26.08 8.76
CA GLU A 147 -15.41 26.50 9.44
C GLU A 147 -15.18 25.76 10.76
N LYS A 148 -16.27 25.41 11.47
CA LYS A 148 -16.20 24.60 12.70
C LYS A 148 -15.58 23.24 12.42
N THR A 149 -16.04 22.54 11.40
CA THR A 149 -15.53 21.24 10.99
C THR A 149 -14.09 21.34 10.46
N MET A 150 -13.80 22.39 9.69
CA MET A 150 -12.45 22.60 9.15
C MET A 150 -11.40 22.91 10.23
N ARG A 151 -11.81 23.29 11.44
CA ARG A 151 -10.86 23.42 12.57
C ARG A 151 -10.21 22.08 12.94
N GLU A 152 -10.86 20.94 12.69
CA GLU A 152 -10.30 19.61 12.92
C GLU A 152 -9.04 19.36 12.09
N ALA A 153 -8.92 19.99 10.91
CA ALA A 153 -7.71 19.93 10.09
C ALA A 153 -6.45 20.46 10.80
N ARG A 154 -6.61 21.24 11.88
CA ARG A 154 -5.48 21.70 12.73
C ARG A 154 -4.94 20.60 13.64
N GLY A 155 -5.69 19.50 13.81
CA GLY A 155 -5.33 18.35 14.63
C GLY A 155 -4.45 17.31 13.91
N ILE A 156 -4.11 17.54 12.66
CA ILE A 156 -3.28 16.61 11.87
C ILE A 156 -1.89 17.19 11.57
N VAL A 157 -0.96 16.30 11.28
CA VAL A 157 0.31 16.57 10.58
C VAL A 157 0.20 15.95 9.20
N SER A 158 0.05 16.79 8.18
CA SER A 158 0.02 16.39 6.79
C SER A 158 1.42 16.39 6.19
N PHE A 159 1.68 15.49 5.27
CA PHE A 159 3.00 15.31 4.67
C PHE A 159 2.92 14.69 3.28
N GLU A 160 4.00 14.82 2.55
CA GLU A 160 4.30 13.98 1.41
C GLU A 160 5.55 13.14 1.69
N ILE A 161 5.67 12.03 0.98
CA ILE A 161 6.85 11.17 0.98
C ILE A 161 7.40 11.19 -0.45
N GLU A 162 8.55 11.84 -0.67
CA GLU A 162 9.27 11.79 -1.94
C GLU A 162 9.81 10.37 -2.11
N ILE A 163 9.34 9.67 -3.14
CA ILE A 163 9.66 8.26 -3.37
C ILE A 163 11.10 8.14 -3.84
N THR A 164 11.90 7.36 -3.14
CA THR A 164 13.31 7.07 -3.50
C THR A 164 13.47 5.67 -4.08
N ASN A 165 12.63 4.72 -3.69
CA ASN A 165 12.63 3.36 -4.21
C ASN A 165 11.26 2.70 -4.05
N ILE A 166 10.88 1.84 -5.00
CA ILE A 166 9.70 0.99 -4.93
C ILE A 166 10.13 -0.45 -5.18
N GLU A 167 9.64 -1.35 -4.35
CA GLU A 167 9.84 -2.79 -4.49
C GLU A 167 8.50 -3.50 -4.43
N ALA A 168 8.19 -4.27 -5.48
CA ALA A 168 6.91 -4.95 -5.61
C ALA A 168 7.09 -6.45 -5.82
N GLN A 169 6.29 -7.23 -5.11
CA GLN A 169 6.29 -8.68 -5.18
C GLN A 169 4.90 -9.22 -5.47
N LYS A 170 4.86 -10.13 -6.47
CA LYS A 170 3.68 -10.95 -6.80
C LYS A 170 4.10 -12.42 -6.65
N LYS A 171 3.88 -13.02 -5.48
CA LYS A 171 4.12 -14.44 -5.27
C LYS A 171 2.83 -15.20 -5.53
N LEU A 172 2.74 -15.85 -6.69
CA LEU A 172 1.53 -16.47 -7.23
C LEU A 172 1.79 -17.90 -7.72
N SER A 173 2.70 -18.63 -7.08
CA SER A 173 3.05 -20.02 -7.45
C SER A 173 3.59 -20.16 -8.87
N GLN A 174 4.27 -19.15 -9.44
CA GLN A 174 4.77 -19.11 -10.81
C GLN A 174 5.76 -20.24 -11.13
N ASN A 175 6.39 -20.80 -10.12
CA ASN A 175 7.34 -21.91 -10.22
C ASN A 175 6.67 -23.29 -10.35
N ARG A 176 5.35 -23.36 -10.45
CA ARG A 176 4.62 -24.63 -10.59
C ARG A 176 4.35 -24.95 -12.06
N ASP A 177 4.29 -26.25 -12.38
CA ASP A 177 3.81 -26.71 -13.67
C ASP A 177 2.33 -26.35 -13.89
N ASP A 178 1.85 -26.43 -15.12
CA ASP A 178 0.51 -25.99 -15.50
C ASP A 178 -0.61 -26.76 -14.82
N LYS A 179 -0.41 -28.06 -14.55
CA LYS A 179 -1.41 -28.89 -13.89
C LYS A 179 -1.60 -28.45 -12.43
N ASN A 180 -0.52 -28.35 -11.68
CA ASN A 180 -0.55 -27.93 -10.29
C ASN A 180 -0.99 -26.46 -10.15
N TYR A 181 -0.57 -25.59 -11.08
CA TYR A 181 -1.00 -24.19 -11.11
C TYR A 181 -2.52 -24.04 -11.27
N LYS A 182 -3.12 -24.78 -12.24
CA LYS A 182 -4.57 -24.81 -12.47
C LYS A 182 -5.31 -25.42 -11.28
N ASN A 183 -4.76 -26.46 -10.67
CA ASN A 183 -5.37 -27.06 -9.49
C ASN A 183 -5.40 -26.10 -8.31
N ILE A 184 -4.32 -25.37 -8.05
CA ILE A 184 -4.28 -24.33 -7.00
C ILE A 184 -5.38 -23.27 -7.23
N ILE A 185 -5.54 -22.77 -8.47
CA ILE A 185 -6.61 -21.82 -8.81
C ILE A 185 -7.98 -22.42 -8.48
N SER A 186 -8.23 -23.66 -8.93
CA SER A 186 -9.51 -24.35 -8.68
C SER A 186 -9.82 -24.53 -7.20
N GLU A 187 -8.82 -24.87 -6.39
CA GLU A 187 -9.01 -25.04 -4.95
C GLU A 187 -9.25 -23.69 -4.22
N LEU A 188 -8.53 -22.63 -4.63
CA LEU A 188 -8.76 -21.27 -4.12
C LEU A 188 -10.18 -20.78 -4.42
N GLU A 189 -10.71 -21.07 -5.62
CA GLU A 189 -12.07 -20.67 -6.02
C GLU A 189 -13.18 -21.42 -5.29
N LYS A 190 -12.92 -22.62 -4.79
CA LYS A 190 -13.86 -23.40 -3.97
C LYS A 190 -14.01 -22.85 -2.55
N THR A 191 -13.09 -22.00 -2.12
CA THR A 191 -13.20 -21.39 -0.79
C THR A 191 -14.27 -20.29 -0.78
N ASN A 192 -14.85 -20.02 0.38
CA ASN A 192 -15.70 -18.84 0.58
C ASN A 192 -14.91 -17.62 1.06
N ASP A 193 -13.57 -17.64 0.87
CA ASP A 193 -12.68 -16.58 1.30
C ASP A 193 -12.41 -15.63 0.12
N ASN A 194 -12.83 -14.38 0.27
CA ASN A 194 -12.62 -13.34 -0.75
C ASN A 194 -11.12 -13.09 -1.05
N GLN A 195 -10.23 -13.26 -0.09
CA GLN A 195 -8.79 -13.13 -0.29
C GLN A 195 -8.25 -14.25 -1.18
N ALA A 196 -8.69 -15.48 -0.93
CA ALA A 196 -8.31 -16.64 -1.75
C ALA A 196 -8.83 -16.50 -3.19
N ILE A 197 -10.09 -16.07 -3.37
CA ILE A 197 -10.68 -15.82 -4.69
C ILE A 197 -9.91 -14.71 -5.42
N ALA A 198 -9.53 -13.64 -4.72
CA ALA A 198 -8.73 -12.57 -5.31
C ALA A 198 -7.34 -13.07 -5.75
N ILE A 199 -6.68 -13.93 -4.98
CA ILE A 199 -5.42 -14.57 -5.38
C ILE A 199 -5.63 -15.47 -6.61
N ALA A 200 -6.71 -16.25 -6.69
CA ALA A 200 -7.02 -17.05 -7.87
C ALA A 200 -7.15 -16.18 -9.13
N ASN A 201 -7.83 -15.02 -9.01
CA ASN A 201 -7.98 -14.06 -10.10
C ASN A 201 -6.62 -13.46 -10.54
N GLU A 202 -5.76 -13.11 -9.60
CA GLU A 202 -4.40 -12.62 -9.92
C GLU A 202 -3.54 -13.72 -10.57
N MET A 203 -3.66 -14.96 -10.13
CA MET A 203 -2.99 -16.11 -10.76
C MET A 203 -3.44 -16.28 -12.22
N LYS A 204 -4.74 -16.14 -12.52
CA LYS A 204 -5.27 -16.24 -13.90
C LYS A 204 -4.73 -15.13 -14.82
N LYS A 205 -4.51 -13.92 -14.30
CA LYS A 205 -3.92 -12.80 -15.06
C LYS A 205 -2.42 -12.98 -15.35
N ASN A 206 -1.75 -13.76 -14.53
CA ASN A 206 -0.30 -13.90 -14.56
C ASN A 206 0.21 -14.97 -15.57
N ARG A 207 -0.70 -15.73 -16.21
CA ARG A 207 -0.41 -16.73 -17.26
C ARG A 207 -1.44 -16.67 -18.37
#